data_0b7be2e2eef4f6481dffffc38f04f062
#
_entry.id   0b7be2e2eef4f6481dffffc38f04f062
#
_cell.length_a   1.000
_cell.length_b   1.000
_cell.length_c   1.000
_cell.angle_alpha   90.00
_cell.angle_beta   90.00
_cell.angle_gamma   90.00
#
_symmetry.space_group_name_H-M   'P 1'
#
loop_
_entity.id
_entity.type
_entity.pdbx_description
1 polymer ?
#
loop_
_entity_poly.entity_id
_entity_poly.type
_entity_poly.pdbx_seq_one_letter_code
_entity_poly.pdbx_strand_id
1 'polypeptide(L)' 'MSDKQKQLMEYATQDLVAMLVERQGLTLEDAMQRVYHSQLYTKLLDQETGLYLEGSEYLYGLLAEESAVV' A
#
# COMPACT_ATOMS: atom_id res chain seq x y z
N MET A 1 -11.16 -10.78 -11.42
CA MET A 1 -11.16 -10.13 -10.09
C MET A 1 -12.55 -9.61 -9.79
N SER A 2 -13.08 -9.89 -8.61
CA SER A 2 -14.41 -9.40 -8.24
C SER A 2 -14.37 -7.91 -7.90
N ASP A 3 -15.53 -7.24 -7.98
CA ASP A 3 -15.62 -5.83 -7.63
C ASP A 3 -15.23 -5.60 -6.17
N LYS A 4 -15.59 -6.52 -5.30
CA LYS A 4 -15.26 -6.42 -3.88
C LYS A 4 -13.76 -6.48 -3.63
N GLN A 5 -13.06 -7.40 -4.31
CA GLN A 5 -11.62 -7.49 -4.20
C GLN A 5 -10.95 -6.22 -4.70
N LYS A 6 -11.43 -5.70 -5.80
CA LYS A 6 -10.89 -4.45 -6.36
C LYS A 6 -11.09 -3.28 -5.41
N GLN A 7 -12.27 -3.19 -4.79
CA GLN A 7 -12.55 -2.17 -3.79
C GLN A 7 -11.60 -2.26 -2.60
N LEU A 8 -11.36 -3.47 -2.10
CA LEU A 8 -10.47 -3.67 -0.96
C LEU A 8 -9.05 -3.24 -1.29
N MET A 9 -8.59 -3.54 -2.51
CA MET A 9 -7.27 -3.10 -2.96
C MET A 9 -7.17 -1.58 -3.05
N GLU A 10 -8.23 -0.94 -3.54
CA GLU A 10 -8.26 0.52 -3.63
C GLU A 10 -8.24 1.17 -2.24
N TYR A 11 -9.01 0.64 -1.30
CA TYR A 11 -9.02 1.16 0.07
C TYR A 11 -7.65 0.99 0.73
N ALA A 12 -7.02 -0.16 0.55
CA ALA A 12 -5.69 -0.38 1.10
C ALA A 12 -4.68 0.62 0.52
N THR A 13 -4.74 0.86 -0.78
CA THR A 13 -3.87 1.81 -1.44
C THR A 13 -4.07 3.22 -0.88
N GLN A 14 -5.33 3.65 -0.74
CA GLN A 14 -5.64 4.97 -0.20
C GLN A 14 -5.15 5.11 1.23
N ASP A 15 -5.34 4.07 2.05
CA ASP A 15 -4.87 4.09 3.43
C ASP A 15 -3.36 4.22 3.51
N LEU A 16 -2.63 3.49 2.66
CA LEU A 16 -1.18 3.56 2.65
C LEU A 16 -0.70 4.96 2.27
N VAL A 17 -1.32 5.57 1.27
CA VAL A 17 -0.98 6.93 0.87
C VAL A 17 -1.20 7.90 2.03
N ALA A 18 -2.36 7.81 2.67
CA ALA A 18 -2.70 8.68 3.81
C ALA A 18 -1.70 8.50 4.96
N MET A 19 -1.33 7.26 5.26
CA MET A 19 -0.38 6.97 6.33
C MET A 19 0.99 7.55 6.04
N LEU A 20 1.45 7.48 4.79
CA LEU A 20 2.73 8.09 4.42
C LEU A 20 2.70 9.60 4.57
N VAL A 21 1.60 10.24 4.19
CA VAL A 21 1.45 11.68 4.36
C VAL A 21 1.47 12.04 5.85
N GLU A 22 0.70 11.32 6.65
CA GLU A 22 0.55 11.65 8.07
C GLU A 22 1.78 11.29 8.90
N ARG A 23 2.37 10.14 8.65
CA ARG A 23 3.45 9.62 9.51
C ARG A 23 4.84 10.04 9.05
N GLN A 24 5.05 10.22 7.75
CA GLN A 24 6.36 10.57 7.22
C GLN A 24 6.42 12.00 6.68
N GLY A 25 5.31 12.72 6.71
CA GLY A 25 5.28 14.11 6.26
C GLY A 25 5.48 14.28 4.76
N LEU A 26 5.21 13.25 3.99
CA LEU A 26 5.35 13.33 2.53
C LEU A 26 4.21 14.15 1.94
N THR A 27 4.47 14.77 0.78
CA THR A 27 3.38 15.37 0.01
C THR A 27 2.50 14.23 -0.52
N LEU A 28 1.28 14.57 -0.88
CA LEU A 28 0.36 13.58 -1.44
C LEU A 28 0.97 12.92 -2.68
N GLU A 29 1.57 13.73 -3.56
CA GLU A 29 2.18 13.23 -4.78
C GLU A 29 3.31 12.25 -4.50
N ASP A 30 4.20 12.61 -3.59
CA ASP A 30 5.33 11.75 -3.22
C ASP A 30 4.84 10.46 -2.59
N ALA A 31 3.82 10.55 -1.73
CA ALA A 31 3.25 9.37 -1.09
C ALA A 31 2.63 8.43 -2.12
N MET A 32 1.91 8.97 -3.09
CA MET A 32 1.30 8.18 -4.16
C MET A 32 2.37 7.47 -5.00
N GLN A 33 3.42 8.19 -5.38
CA GLN A 33 4.50 7.58 -6.15
C GLN A 33 5.19 6.47 -5.37
N ARG A 34 5.39 6.69 -4.08
CA ARG A 34 6.03 5.69 -3.24
C ARG A 34 5.23 4.39 -3.20
N VAL A 35 3.92 4.49 -3.05
CA VAL A 35 3.06 3.31 -3.03
C VAL A 35 3.04 2.64 -4.40
N TYR A 36 2.78 3.40 -5.45
CA TYR A 36 2.62 2.83 -6.79
C TYR A 36 3.89 2.19 -7.33
N HIS A 37 5.07 2.66 -6.92
CA HIS A 37 6.34 2.10 -7.39
C HIS A 37 6.91 1.05 -6.44
N SER A 38 6.19 0.70 -5.39
CA SER A 38 6.66 -0.29 -4.42
C SER A 38 6.42 -1.71 -4.91
N GLN A 39 7.23 -2.64 -4.42
CA GLN A 39 6.99 -4.06 -4.65
C GLN A 39 5.72 -4.52 -3.93
N LEU A 40 5.42 -3.90 -2.79
CA LEU A 40 4.21 -4.19 -2.05
C LEU A 40 2.97 -3.97 -2.91
N TYR A 41 2.95 -2.89 -3.68
CA TYR A 41 1.80 -2.58 -4.53
C TYR A 41 1.57 -3.68 -5.56
N THR A 42 2.63 -4.17 -6.19
CA THR A 42 2.55 -5.27 -7.14
C THR A 42 1.95 -6.51 -6.48
N LYS A 43 2.41 -6.82 -5.25
CA LYS A 43 1.90 -7.97 -4.50
C LYS A 43 0.46 -7.75 -4.04
N LEU A 44 0.12 -6.52 -3.69
CA LEU A 44 -1.23 -6.17 -3.24
C LEU A 44 -2.25 -6.42 -4.35
N LEU A 45 -1.89 -6.10 -5.59
CA LEU A 45 -2.77 -6.30 -6.75
C LEU A 45 -2.87 -7.75 -7.18
N ASP A 46 -1.96 -8.60 -6.71
CA ASP A 46 -1.99 -10.03 -7.02
C ASP A 46 -2.92 -10.72 -6.02
N GLN A 47 -4.08 -11.15 -6.49
CA GLN A 47 -5.08 -11.73 -5.60
C GLN A 47 -4.61 -13.03 -4.94
N GLU A 48 -3.61 -13.70 -5.51
CA GLU A 48 -3.09 -14.94 -4.93
C GLU A 48 -2.33 -14.69 -3.62
N THR A 49 -1.76 -13.50 -3.44
CA THR A 49 -1.05 -13.19 -2.20
C THR A 49 -1.99 -12.98 -1.02
N GLY A 50 -3.24 -12.60 -1.29
CA GLY A 50 -4.21 -12.29 -0.24
C GLY A 50 -3.89 -11.04 0.56
N LEU A 51 -2.92 -10.24 0.14
CA LEU A 51 -2.51 -9.06 0.90
C LEU A 51 -3.62 -8.02 1.02
N TYR A 52 -4.52 -7.96 0.03
CA TYR A 52 -5.64 -7.02 0.09
C TYR A 52 -6.59 -7.31 1.26
N LEU A 53 -6.47 -8.48 1.88
CA LEU A 53 -7.27 -8.85 3.06
C LEU A 53 -6.60 -8.47 4.37
N GLU A 54 -5.35 -8.05 4.33
CA GLU A 54 -4.61 -7.68 5.53
C GLU A 54 -4.92 -6.25 5.93
N GLY A 55 -4.72 -5.94 7.21
CA GLY A 55 -4.94 -4.59 7.72
C GLY A 55 -3.89 -3.60 7.23
N SER A 56 -4.26 -2.32 7.17
CA SER A 56 -3.40 -1.26 6.66
C SER A 56 -2.12 -1.11 7.47
N GLU A 57 -2.17 -1.33 8.77
CA GLU A 57 -0.97 -1.25 9.62
C GLU A 57 0.06 -2.30 9.22
N TYR A 58 -0.40 -3.52 8.94
CA TYR A 58 0.49 -4.57 8.50
C TYR A 58 1.12 -4.23 7.15
N LEU A 59 0.30 -3.74 6.22
CA LEU A 59 0.78 -3.35 4.89
C LEU A 59 1.76 -2.19 4.97
N TYR A 60 1.49 -1.22 5.84
CA TYR A 60 2.41 -0.11 6.05
C TYR A 60 3.76 -0.60 6.56
N GLY A 61 3.74 -1.58 7.47
CA GLY A 61 4.96 -2.19 7.97
C GLY A 61 5.79 -2.81 6.86
N LEU A 62 5.15 -3.53 5.94
CA LEU A 62 5.84 -4.13 4.80
C LEU A 62 6.43 -3.06 3.88
N LEU A 63 5.70 -1.98 3.66
CA LEU A 63 6.16 -0.88 2.83
C LEU A 63 7.37 -0.19 3.47
N ALA A 64 7.33 0.00 4.77
CA ALA A 64 8.44 0.59 5.50
C ALA A 64 9.70 -0.28 5.44
N GLU A 65 9.54 -1.60 5.49
CA GLU A 65 10.65 -2.52 5.36
C GLU A 65 11.33 -2.41 4.00
N GLU A 66 10.55 -2.28 2.92
CA GLU A 66 11.12 -2.06 1.60
C GLU A 66 11.98 -0.82 1.56
N SER A 67 11.50 0.25 2.19
CA SER A 67 12.20 1.53 2.19
C SER A 67 13.46 1.50 3.02
N ALA A 68 13.51 0.65 4.03
CA ALA A 68 14.67 0.52 4.91
C ALA A 68 15.80 -0.30 4.28
N VAL A 69 15.48 -1.14 3.29
CA VAL A 69 16.46 -1.96 2.58
C VAL A 69 17.00 -1.15 1.41
N VAL A 70 18.17 -0.63 1.55
CA VAL A 70 18.80 0.20 0.53
C VAL A 70 19.98 -0.52 -0.08
#